data_7682c9035e3d16118c74fe7d6e25ac1e
#
_entry.id   7682c9035e3d16118c74fe7d6e25ac1e
#
_cell.length_a   1.000
_cell.length_b   1.000
_cell.length_c   1.000
_cell.angle_alpha   90.00
_cell.angle_beta   90.00
_cell.angle_gamma   90.00
#
_symmetry.space_group_name_H-M   'P 1'
#
loop_
_entity.id
_entity.type
_entity.pdbx_description
1 polymer ?
#
loop_
_entity_poly.entity_id
_entity_poly.type
_entity_poly.pdbx_seq_one_letter_code
_entity_poly.pdbx_strand_id
1 'polypeptide(L)'
;MKGLNGTLRLLNNTNFSYKGQWIPVYSDTVLDKWYIGDFMSADYTISIDFDGQDKEIIKCLVVAGIDTASLSVYGRTNLGNNIVDVSATVNNSFVEVVLNLDSLGTRDFTGARAVFSVNYYCTVSPLIA
;
A
#
# COMPACT_ATOMS: atom_id res chain seq x y z
N MET A 1 -1.82 4.64 -16.01
CA MET A 1 -1.84 3.34 -15.37
C MET A 1 -0.46 2.99 -14.87
N LYS A 2 -0.43 2.33 -13.76
CA LYS A 2 0.80 1.87 -13.18
C LYS A 2 1.55 0.94 -14.14
N GLY A 3 2.84 0.84 -13.98
CA GLY A 3 3.68 0.02 -14.83
C GLY A 3 3.24 -1.43 -14.94
N LEU A 4 3.76 -2.11 -15.92
CA LEU A 4 3.26 -3.42 -16.26
C LEU A 4 3.90 -4.57 -15.51
N ASN A 5 5.01 -4.33 -14.85
CA ASN A 5 5.68 -5.37 -14.09
C ASN A 5 4.82 -5.82 -12.93
N GLY A 6 4.52 -7.12 -12.90
CA GLY A 6 3.75 -7.68 -11.81
C GLY A 6 2.28 -7.31 -11.81
N THR A 7 1.79 -6.70 -12.87
CA THR A 7 0.39 -6.29 -12.96
C THR A 7 -0.37 -7.23 -13.87
N LEU A 8 -1.52 -7.68 -13.40
CA LEU A 8 -2.42 -8.52 -14.18
C LEU A 8 -3.75 -7.80 -14.35
N ARG A 9 -4.14 -7.52 -15.59
CA ARG A 9 -5.41 -6.89 -15.90
C ARG A 9 -6.42 -7.94 -16.35
N LEU A 10 -7.59 -7.91 -15.73
CA LEU A 10 -8.67 -8.80 -16.11
C LEU A 10 -9.38 -8.27 -17.36
N LEU A 11 -10.00 -9.19 -18.12
CA LEU A 11 -10.66 -8.84 -19.37
C LEU A 11 -11.74 -7.78 -19.20
N ASN A 12 -12.52 -7.88 -18.14
CA ASN A 12 -13.60 -6.93 -17.89
C ASN A 12 -13.15 -5.69 -17.13
N ASN A 13 -11.86 -5.57 -16.90
CA ASN A 13 -11.29 -4.39 -16.26
C ASN A 13 -11.79 -4.15 -14.84
N THR A 14 -12.24 -5.19 -14.16
CA THR A 14 -12.82 -5.03 -12.84
C THR A 14 -11.77 -4.85 -11.75
N ASN A 15 -10.61 -5.46 -11.94
CA ASN A 15 -9.54 -5.27 -10.97
C ASN A 15 -8.18 -5.54 -11.59
N PHE A 16 -7.16 -5.17 -10.83
CA PHE A 16 -5.77 -5.44 -11.15
C PHE A 16 -5.08 -6.05 -9.94
N SER A 17 -4.10 -6.89 -10.20
CA SER A 17 -3.17 -7.32 -9.18
C SER A 17 -1.77 -6.82 -9.50
N TYR A 18 -1.02 -6.45 -8.47
CA TYR A 18 0.33 -5.97 -8.65
C TYR A 18 1.19 -6.38 -7.45
N LYS A 19 2.43 -6.70 -7.71
CA LYS A 19 3.41 -6.97 -6.66
C LYS A 19 4.60 -6.06 -6.88
N GLY A 20 4.92 -5.27 -5.87
CA GLY A 20 6.05 -4.37 -5.92
C GLY A 20 7.38 -5.05 -5.69
N GLN A 21 8.43 -4.28 -5.77
CA GLN A 21 9.78 -4.71 -5.42
C GLN A 21 10.13 -4.16 -4.05
N TRP A 22 11.13 -4.77 -3.42
CA TRP A 22 11.61 -4.27 -2.14
C TRP A 22 12.14 -2.85 -2.29
N ILE A 23 11.72 -1.98 -1.41
CA ILE A 23 12.16 -0.59 -1.37
C ILE A 23 12.72 -0.26 0.02
N PRO A 24 13.74 0.59 0.10
CA PRO A 24 14.27 1.01 1.40
C PRO A 24 13.30 1.95 2.11
N VAL A 25 13.27 1.87 3.43
CA VAL A 25 12.41 2.71 4.26
C VAL A 25 13.29 3.35 5.32
N TYR A 26 13.65 4.60 5.13
CA TYR A 26 14.45 5.37 6.10
C TYR A 26 13.62 6.38 6.86
N SER A 27 12.57 6.83 6.23
CA SER A 27 11.69 7.88 6.72
C SER A 27 10.32 7.62 6.16
N ASP A 28 9.41 8.53 6.31
CA ASP A 28 8.10 8.41 5.71
C ASP A 28 8.26 8.18 4.21
N THR A 29 7.66 7.11 3.72
CA THR A 29 7.90 6.64 2.37
C THR A 29 6.58 6.35 1.68
N VAL A 30 6.40 6.90 0.49
CA VAL A 30 5.24 6.56 -0.34
C VAL A 30 5.45 5.15 -0.88
N LEU A 31 4.62 4.24 -0.40
CA LEU A 31 4.69 2.84 -0.83
C LEU A 31 4.07 2.66 -2.19
N ASP A 32 2.93 3.31 -2.43
CA ASP A 32 2.16 3.15 -3.64
C ASP A 32 1.37 4.41 -3.92
N LYS A 33 1.11 4.64 -5.20
CA LYS A 33 0.40 5.83 -5.66
C LYS A 33 -0.43 5.45 -6.88
N TRP A 34 -1.70 5.84 -6.90
CA TRP A 34 -2.59 5.52 -8.00
C TRP A 34 -3.64 6.60 -8.19
N TYR A 35 -4.07 6.74 -9.44
CA TYR A 35 -5.04 7.75 -9.83
C TYR A 35 -6.44 7.35 -9.39
N ILE A 36 -7.15 8.29 -8.78
CA ILE A 36 -8.50 8.00 -8.24
C ILE A 36 -9.50 7.64 -9.34
N GLY A 37 -9.24 8.02 -10.58
CA GLY A 37 -10.09 7.67 -11.70
C GLY A 37 -9.92 6.24 -12.17
N ASP A 38 -8.84 5.58 -11.81
CA ASP A 38 -8.59 4.20 -12.22
C ASP A 38 -9.26 3.20 -11.30
N PHE A 39 -9.19 3.43 -9.99
CA PHE A 39 -9.68 2.47 -9.01
C PHE A 39 -10.43 3.19 -7.91
N MET A 40 -11.37 2.48 -7.29
CA MET A 40 -12.09 2.95 -6.13
C MET A 40 -11.42 2.52 -4.84
N SER A 41 -10.81 1.35 -4.85
CA SER A 41 -10.28 0.76 -3.63
C SER A 41 -9.13 -0.17 -3.93
N ALA A 42 -8.42 -0.54 -2.88
CA ALA A 42 -7.28 -1.44 -2.97
C ALA A 42 -7.14 -2.25 -1.68
N ASP A 43 -6.63 -3.47 -1.83
CA ASP A 43 -6.36 -4.37 -0.71
C ASP A 43 -4.87 -4.69 -0.75
N TYR A 44 -4.16 -4.30 0.28
CA TYR A 44 -2.70 -4.42 0.36
C TYR A 44 -2.27 -5.50 1.33
N THR A 45 -1.21 -6.21 0.95
CA THR A 45 -0.41 -7.00 1.87
C THR A 45 1.00 -6.42 1.83
N ILE A 46 1.45 -5.92 2.96
CA ILE A 46 2.73 -5.21 3.07
C ILE A 46 3.64 -6.01 3.98
N SER A 47 4.83 -6.31 3.50
CA SER A 47 5.84 -7.00 4.29
C SER A 47 7.00 -6.07 4.56
N ILE A 48 7.40 -6.00 5.81
CA ILE A 48 8.51 -5.17 6.26
C ILE A 48 9.58 -6.08 6.81
N ASP A 49 10.80 -5.85 6.37
CA ASP A 49 11.98 -6.53 6.90
C ASP A 49 12.94 -5.48 7.44
N PHE A 50 13.26 -5.58 8.71
CA PHE A 50 14.19 -4.67 9.33
C PHE A 50 15.44 -5.44 9.69
N ASP A 51 16.41 -5.35 8.80
CA ASP A 51 17.75 -5.90 9.00
C ASP A 51 17.76 -7.39 9.33
N GLY A 52 16.75 -8.12 8.84
CA GLY A 52 16.65 -9.55 9.04
C GLY A 52 16.22 -9.98 10.43
N GLN A 53 16.11 -9.05 11.37
CA GLN A 53 15.80 -9.37 12.75
C GLN A 53 14.35 -9.11 13.12
N ASP A 54 13.85 -7.97 12.73
CA ASP A 54 12.45 -7.62 12.94
C ASP A 54 11.71 -7.73 11.63
N LYS A 55 10.53 -8.31 11.69
CA LYS A 55 9.69 -8.48 10.52
C LYS A 55 8.26 -8.15 10.88
N GLU A 56 7.54 -7.61 9.91
CA GLU A 56 6.15 -7.26 10.10
C GLU A 56 5.39 -7.52 8.82
N ILE A 57 4.15 -7.99 8.96
CA ILE A 57 3.24 -8.10 7.84
C ILE A 57 1.96 -7.37 8.21
N ILE A 58 1.46 -6.56 7.28
CA ILE A 58 0.27 -5.73 7.49
C ILE A 58 -0.66 -5.94 6.32
N LYS A 59 -1.93 -6.15 6.63
CA LYS A 59 -2.99 -6.20 5.62
C LYS A 59 -3.93 -5.03 5.85
N CYS A 60 -4.19 -4.28 4.80
CA CYS A 60 -5.04 -3.11 4.92
C CYS A 60 -5.88 -2.90 3.67
N LEU A 61 -7.00 -2.22 3.88
CA LEU A 61 -7.91 -1.82 2.82
C LEU A 61 -7.89 -0.31 2.70
N VAL A 62 -7.93 0.17 1.48
CA VAL A 62 -8.00 1.60 1.18
C VAL A 62 -9.19 1.84 0.28
N VAL A 63 -9.98 2.84 0.60
CA VAL A 63 -11.03 3.35 -0.28
C VAL A 63 -10.79 4.83 -0.50
N ALA A 64 -11.04 5.29 -1.70
CA ALA A 64 -10.77 6.69 -2.05
C ALA A 64 -11.97 7.33 -2.74
N GLY A 65 -12.23 8.58 -2.35
CA GLY A 65 -13.15 9.45 -3.04
C GLY A 65 -12.39 10.51 -3.83
N ILE A 66 -13.06 11.62 -4.11
CA ILE A 66 -12.48 12.67 -4.94
C ILE A 66 -11.29 13.35 -4.26
N ASP A 67 -11.42 13.58 -2.97
CA ASP A 67 -10.41 14.34 -2.23
C ASP A 67 -10.02 13.70 -0.90
N THR A 68 -10.56 12.54 -0.59
CA THR A 68 -10.26 11.86 0.68
C THR A 68 -10.02 10.39 0.45
N ALA A 69 -9.25 9.80 1.34
CA ALA A 69 -9.04 8.37 1.37
C ALA A 69 -9.16 7.89 2.81
N SER A 70 -9.58 6.65 2.97
CA SER A 70 -9.65 6.00 4.27
C SER A 70 -8.92 4.67 4.20
N LEU A 71 -8.17 4.38 5.24
CA LEU A 71 -7.40 3.14 5.32
C LEU A 71 -7.74 2.43 6.62
N SER A 72 -7.96 1.13 6.51
CA SER A 72 -8.24 0.28 7.66
C SER A 72 -7.28 -0.90 7.66
N VAL A 73 -6.56 -1.07 8.75
CA VAL A 73 -5.71 -2.24 8.94
C VAL A 73 -6.58 -3.35 9.51
N TYR A 74 -6.63 -4.48 8.82
CA TYR A 74 -7.42 -5.61 9.28
C TYR A 74 -6.57 -6.82 9.69
N GLY A 75 -5.27 -6.72 9.51
CA GLY A 75 -4.36 -7.77 9.97
C GLY A 75 -2.97 -7.21 10.17
N ARG A 76 -2.36 -7.59 11.27
CA ARG A 76 -0.98 -7.18 11.55
C ARG A 76 -0.34 -8.21 12.45
N THR A 77 0.85 -8.64 12.10
CA THR A 77 1.66 -9.46 12.99
C THR A 77 3.13 -9.10 12.81
N ASN A 78 3.88 -9.21 13.88
CA ASN A 78 5.30 -8.89 13.87
C ASN A 78 6.04 -9.72 14.93
N LEU A 79 7.35 -9.61 14.92
CA LEU A 79 8.21 -10.39 15.82
C LEU A 79 8.53 -9.64 17.12
N GLY A 80 7.85 -8.57 17.38
CA GLY A 80 8.09 -7.80 18.62
C GLY A 80 7.32 -6.51 18.62
N ASN A 81 7.81 -5.52 17.92
CA ASN A 81 7.22 -4.18 17.91
C ASN A 81 6.75 -3.82 16.53
N ASN A 82 5.79 -2.91 16.47
CA ASN A 82 5.41 -2.32 15.19
C ASN A 82 6.61 -1.57 14.61
N ILE A 83 6.83 -1.78 13.31
CA ILE A 83 7.92 -1.11 12.62
C ILE A 83 7.40 0.15 11.93
N VAL A 84 6.24 0.05 11.29
CA VAL A 84 5.65 1.17 10.56
C VAL A 84 4.17 1.29 10.85
N ASP A 85 3.65 2.50 10.65
CA ASP A 85 2.23 2.73 10.49
C ASP A 85 1.94 3.03 9.03
N VAL A 86 0.71 2.75 8.62
CA VAL A 86 0.30 2.96 7.25
C VAL A 86 -0.82 3.98 7.22
N SER A 87 -0.74 4.91 6.29
CA SER A 87 -1.79 5.91 6.09
C SER A 87 -2.06 6.08 4.61
N ALA A 88 -3.20 6.66 4.28
CA ALA A 88 -3.58 6.93 2.91
C ALA A 88 -4.19 8.33 2.82
N THR A 89 -3.80 9.06 1.78
CA THR A 89 -4.34 10.40 1.52
C THR A 89 -4.55 10.55 0.02
N VAL A 90 -5.36 11.55 -0.35
CA VAL A 90 -5.49 11.93 -1.76
C VAL A 90 -4.77 13.27 -1.93
N ASN A 91 -3.88 13.31 -2.91
CA ASN A 91 -3.12 14.48 -3.25
C ASN A 91 -3.12 14.64 -4.77
N ASN A 92 -3.69 15.73 -5.26
CA ASN A 92 -3.78 16.01 -6.70
C ASN A 92 -4.40 14.87 -7.49
N SER A 93 -5.50 14.33 -7.00
CA SER A 93 -6.23 13.21 -7.61
C SER A 93 -5.50 11.88 -7.57
N PHE A 94 -4.44 11.77 -6.81
CA PHE A 94 -3.75 10.50 -6.59
C PHE A 94 -3.86 10.07 -5.15
N VAL A 95 -4.17 8.80 -4.96
CA VAL A 95 -4.09 8.17 -3.65
C VAL A 95 -2.63 7.87 -3.38
N GLU A 96 -2.15 8.28 -2.21
CA GLU A 96 -0.80 7.95 -1.75
C GLU A 96 -0.92 7.10 -0.50
N VAL A 97 -0.39 5.90 -0.56
CA VAL A 97 -0.28 5.02 0.59
C VAL A 97 1.13 5.19 1.14
N VAL A 98 1.21 5.63 2.38
CA VAL A 98 2.46 6.05 2.98
C VAL A 98 2.79 5.16 4.16
N LEU A 99 4.03 4.73 4.23
CA LEU A 99 4.58 4.08 5.41
C LEU A 99 5.20 5.15 6.29
N ASN A 100 4.69 5.26 7.51
CA ASN A 100 5.22 6.17 8.50
C ASN A 100 6.01 5.35 9.52
N LEU A 101 7.24 5.73 9.76
CA LEU A 101 8.04 5.04 10.74
C LEU A 101 7.45 5.26 12.13
N ASP A 102 7.50 4.22 12.93
CA ASP A 102 7.03 4.32 14.30
C ASP A 102 7.85 5.37 15.03
N SER A 103 7.17 6.41 15.45
CA SER A 103 7.82 7.53 16.12
C SER A 103 8.16 7.24 17.57
N LEU A 104 7.89 6.05 18.07
CA LEU A 104 8.19 5.71 19.43
C LEU A 104 9.66 5.59 19.67
N GLY A 105 10.47 6.12 18.84
CA GLY A 105 11.68 5.95 19.22
C GLY A 105 12.85 6.51 18.66
N THR A 106 13.78 6.14 19.27
CA THR A 106 15.17 6.28 18.97
C THR A 106 15.67 5.16 18.07
N ARG A 107 14.75 4.44 17.45
CA ARG A 107 15.10 3.29 16.65
C ARG A 107 15.79 3.74 15.36
N ASP A 108 16.91 3.11 15.06
CA ASP A 108 17.60 3.31 13.80
C ASP A 108 16.98 2.42 12.74
N PHE A 109 16.41 3.04 11.71
CA PHE A 109 15.76 2.31 10.63
C PHE A 109 16.68 2.03 9.43
N THR A 110 17.97 2.22 9.59
CA THR A 110 18.91 1.82 8.55
C THR A 110 18.77 0.32 8.27
N GLY A 111 18.56 -0.01 7.01
CA GLY A 111 18.37 -1.42 6.66
C GLY A 111 16.92 -1.87 6.61
N ALA A 112 15.99 -1.02 6.99
CA ALA A 112 14.57 -1.36 6.84
C ALA A 112 14.17 -1.32 5.37
N ARG A 113 13.33 -2.25 4.96
CA ARG A 113 12.82 -2.30 3.59
C ARG A 113 11.43 -2.93 3.58
N ALA A 114 10.66 -2.56 2.57
CA ALA A 114 9.28 -3.00 2.43
C ALA A 114 9.01 -3.51 1.03
N VAL A 115 8.10 -4.46 0.94
CA VAL A 115 7.53 -4.91 -0.32
C VAL A 115 6.03 -5.06 -0.11
N PHE A 116 5.25 -4.86 -1.16
CA PHE A 116 3.80 -5.03 -1.06
C PHE A 116 3.25 -5.79 -2.25
N SER A 117 2.11 -6.42 -2.05
CA SER A 117 1.24 -6.85 -3.12
C SER A 117 -0.11 -6.17 -2.92
N VAL A 118 -0.83 -5.95 -4.01
CA VAL A 118 -2.07 -5.21 -3.98
C VAL A 118 -3.05 -5.76 -5.00
N ASN A 119 -4.33 -5.72 -4.64
CA ASN A 119 -5.42 -5.89 -5.58
C ASN A 119 -6.20 -4.57 -5.62
N TYR A 120 -6.30 -3.99 -6.81
CA TYR A 120 -7.08 -2.77 -7.04
C TYR A 120 -8.44 -3.14 -7.60
N TYR A 121 -9.45 -2.37 -7.23
CA TYR A 121 -10.82 -2.58 -7.70
C TYR A 121 -11.30 -1.34 -8.42
N CYS A 122 -11.96 -1.55 -9.55
CA CYS A 122 -12.38 -0.46 -10.42
C CYS A 122 -13.42 0.44 -9.79
N THR A 123 -13.44 1.70 -10.23
CA THR A 123 -14.35 2.72 -9.72
C THR A 123 -15.77 2.49 -10.15
N VAL A 124 -15.98 1.95 -11.34
CA VAL A 124 -17.30 1.79 -11.90
C VAL A 124 -17.55 0.34 -12.25
N SER A 125 -18.82 -0.03 -12.21
CA SER A 125 -19.18 -1.40 -12.56
C SER A 125 -18.98 -1.62 -14.05
N PRO A 126 -18.33 -2.69 -14.42
CA PRO A 126 -18.21 -3.04 -15.83
C PRO A 126 -19.50 -3.52 -16.45
N LEU A 127 -20.52 -3.69 -15.66
CA LEU A 127 -21.80 -4.18 -16.15
C LEU A 127 -22.63 -3.13 -16.84
N ILE A 128 -22.14 -1.94 -16.87
CA ILE A 128 -22.83 -0.87 -17.55
C ILE A 128 -22.98 -1.12 -19.02
N ALA A 129 -22.19 -1.93 -19.50
CA ALA A 129 -22.29 -2.23 -20.92
C ALA A 129 -23.60 -2.86 -21.25
#